data_7a3f05ee6330cdd4b05518d4ee2e3612
#
_entry.id   7a3f05ee6330cdd4b05518d4ee2e3612
#
_cell.length_a   1.000
_cell.length_b   1.000
_cell.length_c   1.000
_cell.angle_alpha   90.00
_cell.angle_beta   90.00
_cell.angle_gamma   90.00
#
_symmetry.space_group_name_H-M   'P 1'
#
loop_
_entity.id
_entity.type
_entity.pdbx_description
1 polymer ?
#
loop_
_entity_poly.entity_id
_entity_poly.type
_entity_poly.pdbx_seq_one_letter_code
_entity_poly.pdbx_strand_id
1 'polypeptide(L)' 'MNDHIHLAAEYEQTPSRELPHSVEAEQAILGGLLNDPRAWVRVSDLVVESDFFRADHRLIFKAIAKLLEEG' A
#
# COMPACT_ATOMS: atom_id res chain seq x y z
N MET A 1 6.98 25.45 17.85
CA MET A 1 6.98 25.93 16.57
C MET A 1 7.85 25.11 15.68
N ASN A 2 9.03 25.00 16.02
CA ASN A 2 9.89 24.21 15.23
C ASN A 2 9.60 22.76 15.29
N ASP A 3 8.87 22.33 16.30
CA ASP A 3 8.57 20.92 16.41
C ASP A 3 7.84 20.43 15.18
N HIS A 4 6.94 21.26 14.69
CA HIS A 4 6.18 20.90 13.54
C HIS A 4 7.09 20.76 12.32
N ILE A 5 8.00 21.70 12.16
CA ILE A 5 8.91 21.66 11.05
C ILE A 5 9.90 20.54 11.20
N HIS A 6 10.31 20.30 12.43
CA HIS A 6 11.26 19.26 12.72
C HIS A 6 10.68 17.89 12.35
N LEU A 7 9.43 17.67 12.67
CA LEU A 7 8.81 16.40 12.34
C LEU A 7 8.74 16.21 10.83
N ALA A 8 8.46 17.28 10.11
CA ALA A 8 8.39 17.16 8.67
C ALA A 8 9.75 16.79 8.11
N ALA A 9 10.80 17.39 8.65
CA ALA A 9 12.13 17.10 8.17
C ALA A 9 12.50 15.65 8.45
N GLU A 10 12.16 15.16 9.62
CA GLU A 10 12.45 13.78 9.94
C GLU A 10 11.72 12.85 9.02
N TYR A 11 10.51 13.19 8.73
CA TYR A 11 9.70 12.35 7.90
C TYR A 11 10.29 12.28 6.51
N GLU A 12 10.79 13.40 6.03
CA GLU A 12 11.37 13.43 4.72
C GLU A 12 12.68 12.70 4.65
N GLN A 13 13.38 12.63 5.75
CA GLN A 13 14.64 11.93 5.75
C GLN A 13 14.47 10.45 5.83
N THR A 14 13.32 10.00 6.25
CA THR A 14 13.05 8.59 6.24
C THR A 14 13.14 8.17 4.80
N PRO A 15 14.01 7.26 4.46
CA PRO A 15 14.10 6.81 3.10
C PRO A 15 12.72 6.41 2.74
N SER A 16 12.17 7.13 1.89
CA SER A 16 10.79 6.98 1.62
C SER A 16 10.49 5.66 1.21
N ARG A 17 11.45 5.21 0.66
CA ARG A 17 11.35 3.95 0.22
C ARG A 17 11.27 3.07 1.39
N GLU A 18 11.71 3.55 2.53
CA GLU A 18 11.64 2.75 3.69
C GLU A 18 10.54 3.19 4.57
N LEU A 19 9.44 3.49 3.98
CA LEU A 19 8.29 3.71 4.78
C LEU A 19 8.10 2.53 5.69
N PRO A 20 7.70 2.77 6.91
CA PRO A 20 7.50 1.67 7.84
C PRO A 20 6.52 0.70 7.23
N HIS A 21 6.84 -0.54 7.29
CA HIS A 21 5.90 -1.54 6.85
C HIS A 21 4.78 -1.57 7.85
N SER A 22 3.59 -1.57 7.37
CA SER A 22 2.42 -1.62 8.24
C SER A 22 1.52 -2.72 7.75
N VAL A 23 1.46 -3.77 8.51
CA VAL A 23 0.58 -4.88 8.20
C VAL A 23 -0.84 -4.40 8.15
N GLU A 24 -1.19 -3.47 9.05
CA GLU A 24 -2.55 -2.97 9.09
C GLU A 24 -2.89 -2.15 7.86
N ALA A 25 -1.94 -1.37 7.37
CA ALA A 25 -2.17 -0.60 6.16
C ALA A 25 -2.32 -1.52 4.96
N GLU A 26 -1.51 -2.57 4.92
CA GLU A 26 -1.62 -3.53 3.83
C GLU A 26 -2.96 -4.24 3.87
N GLN A 27 -3.40 -4.60 5.06
CA GLN A 27 -4.71 -5.23 5.20
C GLN A 27 -5.81 -4.28 4.79
N ALA A 28 -5.66 -3.00 5.09
CA ALA A 28 -6.67 -2.02 4.72
C ALA A 28 -6.77 -1.88 3.21
N ILE A 29 -5.64 -1.90 2.52
CA ILE A 29 -5.65 -1.81 1.07
C ILE A 29 -6.33 -3.04 0.47
N LEU A 30 -5.94 -4.22 0.93
CA LEU A 30 -6.49 -5.44 0.39
C LEU A 30 -7.97 -5.55 0.71
N GLY A 31 -8.35 -5.22 1.94
CA GLY A 31 -9.76 -5.27 2.32
C GLY A 31 -10.58 -4.27 1.54
N GLY A 32 -10.01 -3.09 1.29
CA GLY A 32 -10.70 -2.09 0.50
C GLY A 32 -10.94 -2.56 -0.92
N LEU A 33 -9.97 -3.25 -1.51
CA LEU A 33 -10.13 -3.75 -2.86
C LEU A 33 -11.19 -4.85 -2.92
N LEU A 34 -11.23 -5.71 -1.91
CA LEU A 34 -12.23 -6.75 -1.88
C LEU A 34 -13.61 -6.20 -1.67
N ASN A 35 -13.70 -5.11 -0.91
CA ASN A 35 -14.97 -4.50 -0.61
C ASN A 35 -15.46 -3.61 -1.77
N ASP A 36 -14.53 -2.99 -2.48
CA ASP A 36 -14.88 -2.12 -3.59
C ASP A 36 -13.90 -2.34 -4.72
N PRO A 37 -14.16 -3.32 -5.57
CA PRO A 37 -13.24 -3.63 -6.66
C PRO A 37 -13.05 -2.48 -7.64
N ARG A 38 -13.95 -1.51 -7.64
CA ARG A 38 -13.80 -0.37 -8.55
C ARG A 38 -12.58 0.48 -8.19
N ALA A 39 -12.10 0.34 -6.95
CA ALA A 39 -10.91 1.06 -6.55
C ALA A 39 -9.66 0.53 -7.22
N TRP A 40 -9.75 -0.63 -7.87
CA TRP A 40 -8.57 -1.25 -8.49
C TRP A 40 -7.86 -0.33 -9.45
N VAL A 41 -8.62 0.43 -10.22
CA VAL A 41 -8.01 1.30 -11.22
C VAL A 41 -7.04 2.28 -10.57
N ARG A 42 -7.44 2.86 -9.43
CA ARG A 42 -6.57 3.81 -8.75
C ARG A 42 -5.45 3.13 -7.99
N VAL A 43 -5.77 2.01 -7.36
CA VAL A 43 -4.77 1.32 -6.56
C VAL A 43 -3.68 0.75 -7.45
N SER A 44 -4.06 0.21 -8.60
CA SER A 44 -3.09 -0.42 -9.48
C SER A 44 -2.09 0.59 -10.06
N ASP A 45 -2.45 1.87 -10.05
CA ASP A 45 -1.52 2.89 -10.50
C ASP A 45 -0.52 3.27 -9.43
N LEU A 46 -0.81 2.96 -8.17
CA LEU A 46 0.01 3.42 -7.06
C LEU A 46 0.77 2.31 -6.37
N VAL A 47 0.27 1.10 -6.45
CA VAL A 47 0.79 -0.01 -5.67
C VAL A 47 1.01 -1.21 -6.57
N VAL A 48 2.15 -1.86 -6.40
CA VAL A 48 2.40 -3.11 -7.10
C VAL A 48 2.65 -4.20 -6.06
N GLU A 49 2.63 -5.44 -6.51
CA GLU A 49 2.75 -6.59 -5.63
C GLU A 49 3.96 -6.48 -4.71
N SER A 50 5.08 -6.04 -5.24
CA SER A 50 6.30 -6.02 -4.46
C SER A 50 6.31 -4.95 -3.38
N ASP A 51 5.31 -4.07 -3.36
CA ASP A 51 5.23 -3.08 -2.31
C ASP A 51 4.76 -3.67 -0.99
N PHE A 52 4.18 -4.85 -1.02
CA PHE A 52 3.69 -5.48 0.19
C PHE A 52 4.83 -6.20 0.91
N PHE A 53 4.90 -5.99 2.19
CA PHE A 53 5.95 -6.59 2.99
C PHE A 53 5.68 -8.06 3.27
N ARG A 54 4.46 -8.39 3.63
CA ARG A 54 4.13 -9.76 3.96
C ARG A 54 3.94 -10.59 2.70
N ALA A 55 4.51 -11.78 2.73
CA ALA A 55 4.43 -12.66 1.57
C ALA A 55 2.99 -13.05 1.26
N ASP A 56 2.18 -13.30 2.30
CA ASP A 56 0.79 -13.66 2.07
C ASP A 56 0.02 -12.49 1.48
N HIS A 57 0.34 -11.27 1.88
CA HIS A 57 -0.32 -10.11 1.29
C HIS A 57 0.05 -9.97 -0.18
N ARG A 58 1.28 -10.27 -0.53
CA ARG A 58 1.68 -10.21 -1.94
C ARG A 58 0.88 -11.21 -2.76
N LEU A 59 0.67 -12.39 -2.21
CA LEU A 59 -0.10 -13.41 -2.91
C LEU A 59 -1.56 -13.00 -3.04
N ILE A 60 -2.11 -12.41 -1.99
CA ILE A 60 -3.49 -11.95 -2.04
C ILE A 60 -3.63 -10.83 -3.07
N PHE A 61 -2.72 -9.88 -3.08
CA PHE A 61 -2.77 -8.79 -4.04
C PHE A 61 -2.68 -9.33 -5.46
N LYS A 62 -1.79 -10.28 -5.67
CA LYS A 62 -1.63 -10.88 -6.99
C LYS A 62 -2.91 -11.59 -7.43
N ALA A 63 -3.55 -12.29 -6.51
CA ALA A 63 -4.79 -12.97 -6.84
C ALA A 63 -5.91 -11.98 -7.17
N ILE A 64 -5.99 -10.87 -6.41
CA ILE A 64 -6.98 -9.85 -6.68
C ILE A 64 -6.72 -9.24 -8.05
N ALA A 65 -5.46 -8.93 -8.34
CA ALA A 65 -5.11 -8.34 -9.62
C ALA A 65 -5.53 -9.24 -10.77
N LYS A 66 -5.27 -10.52 -10.61
CA LYS A 66 -5.61 -11.45 -11.67
C LYS A 66 -7.11 -11.51 -11.88
N LEU A 67 -7.87 -11.57 -10.81
CA LEU A 67 -9.31 -11.64 -10.91
C LEU A 67 -9.88 -10.37 -11.53
N LEU A 68 -9.40 -9.22 -11.12
CA LEU A 68 -9.96 -7.97 -11.60
C LEU A 68 -9.53 -7.64 -13.01
N GLU A 69 -8.33 -8.05 -13.39
CA GLU A 69 -7.87 -7.77 -14.74
C GLU A 69 -8.42 -8.73 -15.77
N GLU A 70 -8.75 -9.92 -15.33
CA GLU A 70 -9.33 -10.89 -16.24
C GLU A 70 -10.83 -10.79 -16.29
N GLY A 71 -11.37 -10.27 -15.23
CA GLY A 71 -12.77 -10.31 -15.02
C GLY A 71 -13.61 -9.33 -15.66
#